data_b76ff9fa1eeb3d2ad5bcf715e9dfc983
#
_entry.id   b76ff9fa1eeb3d2ad5bcf715e9dfc983
#
_cell.length_a   1.000
_cell.length_b   1.000
_cell.length_c   1.000
_cell.angle_alpha   90.00
_cell.angle_beta   90.00
_cell.angle_gamma   90.00
#
_symmetry.space_group_name_H-M   'P 1'
#
loop_
_entity.id
_entity.type
_entity.pdbx_description
1 polymer ?
#
loop_
_entity_poly.entity_id
_entity_poly.type
_entity_poly.pdbx_seq_one_letter_code
_entity_poly.pdbx_strand_id
1 'polypeptide(L)'
;MPGGYDIDHFIPWSFVMNDELWNLMPMDSSLNSSKSNRLPQWDPFFRKFAGNQYILYKLIQEKPEIHKLYEACWRDNLHSIWAGQELYRPRNTKEEFDNILAKNMRPVYDSARRQGYEVWMR
;
A
#
# COMPACT_ATOMS: atom_id res chain seq x y z
N MET A 1 -13.54 -18.34 4.42
CA MET A 1 -12.77 -18.42 3.20
C MET A 1 -11.63 -19.40 3.35
N PRO A 2 -11.55 -20.40 2.44
CA PRO A 2 -10.43 -21.33 2.49
C PRO A 2 -9.10 -20.56 2.34
N GLY A 3 -8.13 -20.86 3.18
CA GLY A 3 -6.83 -20.24 3.13
C GLY A 3 -6.72 -18.88 3.80
N GLY A 4 -7.84 -18.18 4.02
CA GLY A 4 -7.80 -16.87 4.65
C GLY A 4 -6.94 -15.84 3.92
N TYR A 5 -6.89 -14.63 4.49
CA TYR A 5 -6.06 -13.55 3.98
C TYR A 5 -5.24 -12.96 5.11
N ASP A 6 -4.01 -12.57 4.78
CA ASP A 6 -3.17 -11.79 5.67
C ASP A 6 -3.15 -10.35 5.19
N ILE A 7 -2.78 -9.43 6.08
CA ILE A 7 -2.45 -8.06 5.67
C ILE A 7 -0.96 -8.02 5.47
N ASP A 8 -0.53 -7.67 4.27
CA ASP A 8 0.88 -7.63 3.91
C ASP A 8 1.30 -6.24 3.48
N HIS A 9 2.60 -6.03 3.44
CA HIS A 9 3.22 -4.78 3.00
C HIS A 9 3.70 -4.94 1.56
N PHE A 10 3.39 -3.97 0.68
CA PHE A 10 3.92 -3.98 -0.68
C PHE A 10 5.45 -3.90 -0.64
N ILE A 11 5.97 -2.92 0.08
CA ILE A 11 7.41 -2.82 0.37
C ILE A 11 7.62 -3.44 1.76
N PRO A 12 8.51 -4.43 1.91
CA PRO A 12 8.63 -5.19 3.14
C PRO A 12 8.80 -4.33 4.40
N TRP A 13 8.14 -4.72 5.47
CA TRP A 13 8.22 -4.03 6.76
C TRP A 13 9.66 -3.91 7.24
N SER A 14 10.48 -4.92 7.00
CA SER A 14 11.88 -4.90 7.43
C SER A 14 12.66 -3.73 6.82
N PHE A 15 12.18 -3.18 5.69
CA PHE A 15 12.80 -2.01 5.08
C PHE A 15 12.17 -0.70 5.56
N VAL A 16 10.83 -0.60 5.50
CA VAL A 16 10.14 0.66 5.85
C VAL A 16 9.91 0.82 7.35
N MET A 17 9.82 -0.27 8.10
CA MET A 17 9.64 -0.33 9.56
C MET A 17 8.43 0.46 10.06
N ASN A 18 7.34 0.44 9.29
CA ASN A 18 6.08 1.06 9.69
C ASN A 18 4.91 0.33 9.03
N ASP A 19 3.70 0.60 9.51
CA ASP A 19 2.46 0.00 9.03
C ASP A 19 1.56 1.06 8.41
N GLU A 20 2.11 1.98 7.65
CA GLU A 20 1.31 3.03 7.03
C GLU A 20 0.36 2.47 5.99
N LEU A 21 -0.86 3.01 5.99
CA LEU A 21 -1.97 2.48 5.19
C LEU A 21 -1.66 2.38 3.70
N TRP A 22 -0.91 3.33 3.16
CA TRP A 22 -0.57 3.37 1.73
C TRP A 22 0.28 2.19 1.27
N ASN A 23 0.86 1.44 2.20
CA ASN A 23 1.73 0.30 1.89
C ASN A 23 1.07 -1.05 2.21
N LEU A 24 -0.16 -1.06 2.71
CA LEU A 24 -0.82 -2.29 3.14
C LEU A 24 -1.73 -2.85 2.06
N MET A 25 -1.80 -4.16 1.98
CA MET A 25 -2.69 -4.85 1.05
C MET A 25 -3.14 -6.18 1.63
N PRO A 26 -4.37 -6.62 1.34
CA PRO A 26 -4.76 -8.00 1.65
C PRO A 26 -4.06 -8.94 0.67
N MET A 27 -3.60 -10.07 1.19
CA MET A 27 -2.94 -11.07 0.37
C MET A 27 -3.32 -12.46 0.85
N ASP A 28 -3.56 -13.37 -0.07
CA ASP A 28 -3.79 -14.78 0.26
C ASP A 28 -2.63 -15.29 1.11
N SER A 29 -2.94 -16.03 2.18
CA SER A 29 -1.92 -16.45 3.16
C SER A 29 -0.81 -17.30 2.52
N SER A 30 -1.15 -18.15 1.56
CA SER A 30 -0.13 -18.98 0.90
C SER A 30 0.77 -18.13 0.00
N LEU A 31 0.20 -17.12 -0.69
CA LEU A 31 1.00 -16.20 -1.49
C LEU A 31 1.89 -15.34 -0.62
N ASN A 32 1.38 -14.89 0.54
CA ASN A 32 2.14 -14.10 1.48
C ASN A 32 3.35 -14.88 2.00
N SER A 33 3.15 -16.13 2.33
CA SER A 33 4.24 -17.00 2.77
C SER A 33 5.29 -17.18 1.68
N SER A 34 4.86 -17.35 0.43
CA SER A 34 5.75 -17.48 -0.72
C SER A 34 6.57 -16.20 -0.96
N LYS A 35 5.90 -15.05 -0.91
CA LYS A 35 6.56 -13.75 -1.09
C LYS A 35 7.58 -13.49 0.01
N SER A 36 7.24 -13.85 1.26
CA SER A 36 8.09 -13.63 2.42
C SER A 36 8.56 -12.17 2.47
N ASN A 37 9.85 -11.92 2.61
CA ASN A 37 10.44 -10.60 2.75
C ASN A 37 10.92 -10.01 1.42
N ARG A 38 10.38 -10.48 0.31
CA ARG A 38 10.77 -10.03 -1.03
C ARG A 38 9.87 -8.91 -1.51
N LEU A 39 10.39 -8.12 -2.45
CA LEU A 39 9.58 -7.10 -3.13
C LEU A 39 8.71 -7.78 -4.19
N PRO A 40 7.44 -7.37 -4.35
CA PRO A 40 6.68 -7.85 -5.50
C PRO A 40 7.24 -7.24 -6.79
N GLN A 41 7.01 -7.89 -7.93
CA GLN A 41 7.34 -7.26 -9.21
C GLN A 41 6.50 -5.99 -9.36
N TRP A 42 7.14 -4.87 -9.72
CA TRP A 42 6.43 -3.60 -9.80
C TRP A 42 5.25 -3.65 -10.76
N ASP A 43 5.51 -3.91 -12.04
CA ASP A 43 4.51 -4.20 -13.03
C ASP A 43 4.07 -5.57 -12.81
N PRO A 44 3.19 -6.24 -12.79
CA PRO A 44 1.77 -6.09 -12.79
C PRO A 44 1.18 -5.87 -11.38
N PHE A 45 2.00 -6.12 -10.34
CA PHE A 45 1.49 -6.13 -8.96
C PHE A 45 1.12 -4.73 -8.48
N PHE A 46 1.86 -3.70 -8.89
CA PHE A 46 1.53 -2.33 -8.47
C PHE A 46 0.17 -1.90 -9.02
N ARG A 47 -0.15 -2.26 -10.25
CA ARG A 47 -1.44 -1.88 -10.84
C ARG A 47 -2.60 -2.43 -10.01
N LYS A 48 -2.50 -3.70 -9.62
CA LYS A 48 -3.52 -4.34 -8.78
C LYS A 48 -3.56 -3.72 -7.39
N PHE A 49 -2.40 -3.49 -6.82
CA PHE A 49 -2.27 -2.85 -5.52
C PHE A 49 -2.90 -1.46 -5.51
N ALA A 50 -2.56 -0.64 -6.50
CA ALA A 50 -3.12 0.72 -6.62
C ALA A 50 -4.63 0.69 -6.80
N GLY A 51 -5.14 -0.28 -7.56
CA GLY A 51 -6.59 -0.47 -7.71
C GLY A 51 -7.28 -0.74 -6.39
N ASN A 52 -6.71 -1.62 -5.57
CA ASN A 52 -7.25 -1.91 -4.24
C ASN A 52 -7.16 -0.70 -3.31
N GLN A 53 -6.06 0.03 -3.37
CA GLN A 53 -5.89 1.25 -2.59
C GLN A 53 -6.91 2.33 -3.00
N TYR A 54 -7.20 2.45 -4.28
CA TYR A 54 -8.18 3.41 -4.76
C TYR A 54 -9.60 3.06 -4.27
N ILE A 55 -9.96 1.78 -4.26
CA ILE A 55 -11.25 1.34 -3.69
C ILE A 55 -11.34 1.76 -2.22
N LEU A 56 -10.30 1.52 -1.45
CA LEU A 56 -10.24 1.94 -0.06
C LEU A 56 -10.37 3.47 0.05
N TYR A 57 -9.67 4.20 -0.80
CA TYR A 57 -9.73 5.66 -0.85
C TYR A 57 -11.17 6.14 -1.06
N LYS A 58 -11.89 5.55 -2.01
CA LYS A 58 -13.28 5.91 -2.26
C LYS A 58 -14.17 5.65 -1.05
N LEU A 59 -13.95 4.52 -0.38
CA LEU A 59 -14.71 4.21 0.82
C LEU A 59 -14.45 5.22 1.95
N ILE A 60 -13.20 5.62 2.11
CA ILE A 60 -12.82 6.64 3.09
C ILE A 60 -13.53 7.95 2.80
N GLN A 61 -13.64 8.34 1.54
CA GLN A 61 -14.27 9.60 1.15
C GLN A 61 -15.80 9.56 1.23
N GLU A 62 -16.40 8.39 1.02
CA GLU A 62 -17.86 8.27 0.86
C GLU A 62 -18.60 7.73 2.08
N LYS A 63 -17.92 6.95 2.95
CA LYS A 63 -18.54 6.29 4.09
C LYS A 63 -18.07 6.91 5.40
N PRO A 64 -18.96 7.60 6.15
CA PRO A 64 -18.56 8.24 7.41
C PRO A 64 -17.90 7.30 8.42
N GLU A 65 -18.40 6.06 8.55
CA GLU A 65 -17.84 5.09 9.46
C GLU A 65 -16.43 4.66 9.04
N ILE A 66 -16.15 4.57 7.75
CA ILE A 66 -14.82 4.23 7.24
C ILE A 66 -13.89 5.44 7.41
N HIS A 67 -14.41 6.64 7.20
CA HIS A 67 -13.63 7.87 7.41
C HIS A 67 -13.15 8.00 8.85
N LYS A 68 -13.99 7.64 9.82
CA LYS A 68 -13.61 7.63 11.23
C LYS A 68 -12.45 6.67 11.51
N LEU A 69 -12.51 5.48 10.91
CA LEU A 69 -11.43 4.51 11.04
C LEU A 69 -10.14 5.03 10.43
N TYR A 70 -10.25 5.72 9.29
CA TYR A 70 -9.11 6.35 8.66
C TYR A 70 -8.48 7.43 9.56
N GLU A 71 -9.30 8.28 10.18
CA GLU A 71 -8.80 9.31 11.08
C GLU A 71 -8.01 8.72 12.26
N ALA A 72 -8.50 7.62 12.82
CA ALA A 72 -7.80 6.91 13.89
C ALA A 72 -6.46 6.36 13.39
N CYS A 73 -6.45 5.76 12.20
CA CYS A 73 -5.26 5.23 11.57
C CYS A 73 -4.23 6.35 11.31
N TRP A 74 -4.71 7.49 10.84
CA TRP A 74 -3.87 8.66 10.60
C TRP A 74 -3.12 9.08 11.88
N ARG A 75 -3.84 9.16 12.99
CA ARG A 75 -3.22 9.57 14.26
C ARG A 75 -2.14 8.58 14.71
N ASP A 76 -2.35 7.31 14.47
CA ASP A 76 -1.52 6.25 15.05
C ASP A 76 -0.39 5.80 14.12
N ASN A 77 -0.64 5.69 12.83
CA ASN A 77 0.27 4.99 11.91
C ASN A 77 0.60 5.73 10.62
N LEU A 78 -0.05 6.84 10.31
CA LEU A 78 0.14 7.50 9.02
C LEU A 78 0.93 8.79 9.22
N HIS A 79 2.24 8.71 9.04
CA HIS A 79 3.15 9.81 9.30
C HIS A 79 3.70 10.48 8.05
N SER A 80 3.50 9.88 6.87
CA SER A 80 4.00 10.44 5.63
C SER A 80 3.15 11.65 5.23
N ILE A 81 3.79 12.82 5.16
CA ILE A 81 3.11 14.07 4.84
C ILE A 81 2.42 13.99 3.48
N TRP A 82 3.08 13.42 2.48
CA TRP A 82 2.51 13.30 1.13
C TRP A 82 1.21 12.49 1.13
N ALA A 83 1.11 11.47 1.98
CA ALA A 83 -0.10 10.66 2.04
C ALA A 83 -1.30 11.49 2.47
N GLY A 84 -1.16 12.26 3.53
CA GLY A 84 -2.25 13.10 4.01
C GLY A 84 -2.58 14.28 3.11
N GLN A 85 -1.55 14.95 2.61
CA GLN A 85 -1.75 16.18 1.83
C GLN A 85 -2.07 15.94 0.37
N GLU A 86 -1.60 14.84 -0.22
CA GLU A 86 -1.80 14.57 -1.64
C GLU A 86 -2.67 13.34 -1.89
N LEU A 87 -2.28 12.17 -1.34
CA LEU A 87 -2.93 10.90 -1.66
C LEU A 87 -4.37 10.83 -1.17
N TYR A 88 -4.61 11.16 0.09
CA TYR A 88 -5.93 11.06 0.71
C TYR A 88 -6.74 12.35 0.63
N ARG A 89 -6.27 13.29 -0.17
CA ARG A 89 -6.99 14.55 -0.44
C ARG A 89 -8.30 14.25 -1.16
N PRO A 90 -9.42 14.93 -0.80
CA PRO A 90 -10.68 14.73 -1.51
C PRO A 90 -10.57 15.06 -3.01
N ARG A 91 -11.40 14.39 -3.81
CA ARG A 91 -11.59 14.66 -5.24
C ARG A 91 -10.43 14.25 -6.15
N ASN A 92 -9.51 13.40 -5.68
CA ASN A 92 -8.53 12.81 -6.59
C ASN A 92 -9.23 11.88 -7.59
N THR A 93 -8.91 12.01 -8.86
CA THR A 93 -9.31 11.00 -9.84
C THR A 93 -8.47 9.73 -9.62
N LYS A 94 -8.90 8.61 -10.23
CA LYS A 94 -8.11 7.39 -10.15
C LYS A 94 -6.71 7.60 -10.71
N GLU A 95 -6.60 8.32 -11.84
CA GLU A 95 -5.30 8.59 -12.44
C GLU A 95 -4.41 9.42 -11.52
N GLU A 96 -4.96 10.46 -10.91
CA GLU A 96 -4.22 11.29 -9.97
C GLU A 96 -3.78 10.48 -8.75
N PHE A 97 -4.68 9.67 -8.21
CA PHE A 97 -4.39 8.82 -7.06
C PHE A 97 -3.26 7.84 -7.37
N ASP A 98 -3.36 7.13 -8.50
CA ASP A 98 -2.35 6.16 -8.91
C ASP A 98 -0.98 6.82 -9.13
N ASN A 99 -0.97 8.01 -9.75
CA ASN A 99 0.26 8.73 -10.02
C ASN A 99 0.94 9.22 -8.74
N ILE A 100 0.16 9.70 -7.78
CA ILE A 100 0.71 10.14 -6.49
C ILE A 100 1.32 8.93 -5.75
N LEU A 101 0.60 7.83 -5.74
CA LEU A 101 1.06 6.61 -5.08
C LEU A 101 2.36 6.10 -5.71
N ALA A 102 2.40 6.00 -7.04
CA ALA A 102 3.59 5.53 -7.76
C ALA A 102 4.78 6.48 -7.56
N LYS A 103 4.55 7.76 -7.68
CA LYS A 103 5.60 8.79 -7.54
C LYS A 103 6.31 8.69 -6.19
N ASN A 104 5.57 8.37 -5.15
CA ASN A 104 6.11 8.31 -3.78
C ASN A 104 6.61 6.93 -3.39
N MET A 105 6.00 5.87 -3.91
CA MET A 105 6.41 4.50 -3.59
C MET A 105 7.58 4.01 -4.43
N ARG A 106 7.66 4.40 -5.70
CA ARG A 106 8.71 3.89 -6.58
C ARG A 106 10.13 4.19 -6.09
N PRO A 107 10.44 5.41 -5.61
CA PRO A 107 11.77 5.67 -5.08
C PRO A 107 12.12 4.80 -3.87
N VAL A 108 11.14 4.53 -3.00
CA VAL A 108 11.34 3.65 -1.84
C VAL A 108 11.58 2.22 -2.29
N TYR A 109 10.80 1.76 -3.26
CA TYR A 109 10.96 0.43 -3.86
C TYR A 109 12.36 0.28 -4.48
N ASP A 110 12.78 1.26 -5.27
CA ASP A 110 14.10 1.22 -5.91
C ASP A 110 15.22 1.25 -4.87
N SER A 111 15.04 2.00 -3.79
CA SER A 111 15.97 2.04 -2.66
C SER A 111 16.13 0.67 -2.02
N ALA A 112 15.02 -0.03 -1.79
CA ALA A 112 15.04 -1.37 -1.22
C ALA A 112 15.81 -2.33 -2.14
N ARG A 113 15.61 -2.23 -3.45
CA ARG A 113 16.35 -3.05 -4.40
C ARG A 113 17.85 -2.78 -4.32
N ARG A 114 18.24 -1.51 -4.25
CA ARG A 114 19.66 -1.14 -4.11
C ARG A 114 20.27 -1.65 -2.81
N GLN A 115 19.46 -1.81 -1.77
CA GLN A 115 19.89 -2.35 -0.49
C GLN A 115 19.99 -3.88 -0.49
N GLY A 116 19.63 -4.53 -1.60
CA GLY A 116 19.77 -5.98 -1.73
C GLY A 116 18.49 -6.78 -1.59
N TYR A 117 17.33 -6.14 -1.47
CA TYR A 117 16.07 -6.87 -1.42
C TYR A 117 15.79 -7.53 -2.76
N GLU A 118 15.50 -8.84 -2.71
CA GLU A 118 15.18 -9.60 -3.90
C GLU A 118 13.76 -9.32 -4.38
N VAL A 119 13.54 -9.42 -5.68
CA VAL A 119 12.21 -9.32 -6.27
C VAL A 119 11.60 -10.72 -6.32
N TRP A 120 10.36 -10.83 -5.86
CA TRP A 120 9.62 -12.09 -5.88
C TRP A 120 9.16 -12.38 -7.31
N MET A 121 9.72 -13.41 -7.88
CA MET A 121 9.46 -13.79 -9.27
C MET A 121 8.39 -14.88 -9.30
N ARG A 122 7.19 -14.47 -9.54
CA ARG A 122 6.11 -15.41 -9.64
C ARG A 122 5.39 -15.34 -10.97
#